data_9f54d7cbd77655437b8d34e28ecb8f54
#
_entry.id   9f54d7cbd77655437b8d34e28ecb8f54
#
_cell.length_a   1.000
_cell.length_b   1.000
_cell.length_c   1.000
_cell.angle_alpha   90.00
_cell.angle_beta   90.00
_cell.angle_gamma   90.00
#
_symmetry.space_group_name_H-M   'P 1'
#
loop_
_entity.id
_entity.type
_entity.pdbx_description
1 polymer ?
#
loop_
_entity_poly.entity_id
_entity_poly.type
_entity_poly.pdbx_seq_one_letter_code
_entity_poly.pdbx_strand_id
1 'polypeptide(L)'
;MPVSAMAASYPHGTWIAPHRHRRAQLLYAIEGVMHVQSDGASWIVPPTRGVWLEAGLDHMVQMSGNVEMRTVFVEPGAVEHLPGRSCVVEVHPLLRELILAAVDVPLDYAPGSRHDHLMRLLLAEVTAAPLLPLYLPWPHDARLRTICDALVAAPDDLRTVAEWAGIAGISVRTLHRGFQRETGLGFRRWREQARLLLALKRLAHGEKVLTVAMDHGYSSQSAFSAMFKRHFGVPPSAFYA
;
A
#
# COMPACT_ATOMS: atom_id res chain seq x y z
N MET A 1 -12.86 -4.22 -23.97
CA MET A 1 -11.48 -4.72 -23.96
C MET A 1 -11.13 -5.25 -22.59
N PRO A 2 -10.35 -6.34 -22.50
CA PRO A 2 -10.01 -6.97 -21.22
C PRO A 2 -9.15 -6.09 -20.32
N VAL A 3 -8.37 -5.18 -20.90
CA VAL A 3 -7.48 -4.26 -20.17
C VAL A 3 -7.63 -2.84 -20.71
N SER A 4 -7.61 -1.87 -19.82
CA SER A 4 -7.54 -0.44 -20.17
C SER A 4 -6.71 0.31 -19.14
N ALA A 5 -6.14 1.44 -19.52
CA ALA A 5 -5.36 2.26 -18.62
C ALA A 5 -5.76 3.74 -18.72
N MET A 6 -5.48 4.51 -17.68
CA MET A 6 -5.67 5.96 -17.65
C MET A 6 -4.61 6.64 -16.80
N ALA A 7 -4.38 7.93 -17.07
CA ALA A 7 -3.56 8.83 -16.29
C ALA A 7 -4.44 9.88 -15.60
N ALA A 8 -4.04 10.28 -14.39
CA ALA A 8 -4.63 11.39 -13.69
C ALA A 8 -3.61 12.03 -12.76
N SER A 9 -3.66 13.36 -12.63
CA SER A 9 -2.82 14.14 -11.72
C SER A 9 -3.66 14.73 -10.61
N TYR A 10 -3.19 14.62 -9.38
CA TYR A 10 -3.89 15.08 -8.20
C TYR A 10 -2.98 15.93 -7.32
N PRO A 11 -3.42 17.10 -6.86
CA PRO A 11 -2.67 17.90 -5.89
C PRO A 11 -2.63 17.24 -4.51
N HIS A 12 -1.67 17.67 -3.70
CA HIS A 12 -1.56 17.26 -2.30
C HIS A 12 -2.88 17.40 -1.54
N GLY A 13 -3.21 16.39 -0.72
CA GLY A 13 -4.41 16.40 0.11
C GLY A 13 -5.71 16.03 -0.63
N THR A 14 -5.67 15.80 -1.94
CA THR A 14 -6.85 15.31 -2.66
C THR A 14 -7.31 13.98 -2.08
N TRP A 15 -8.61 13.85 -1.91
CA TRP A 15 -9.27 12.66 -1.42
C TRP A 15 -10.29 12.17 -2.44
N ILE A 16 -10.13 10.93 -2.88
CA ILE A 16 -11.11 10.22 -3.70
C ILE A 16 -12.02 9.45 -2.73
N ALA A 17 -13.29 9.83 -2.70
CA ALA A 17 -14.31 9.27 -1.81
C ALA A 17 -14.45 7.74 -2.01
N PRO A 18 -15.00 7.01 -1.03
CA PRO A 18 -15.25 5.58 -1.16
C PRO A 18 -16.02 5.24 -2.43
N HIS A 19 -15.48 4.32 -3.22
CA HIS A 19 -16.05 3.85 -4.47
C HIS A 19 -15.54 2.44 -4.78
N ARG A 20 -16.10 1.82 -5.80
CA ARG A 20 -15.69 0.50 -6.28
C ARG A 20 -15.77 0.40 -7.79
N HIS A 21 -14.99 -0.50 -8.37
CA HIS A 21 -15.00 -0.79 -9.79
C HIS A 21 -15.42 -2.24 -10.04
N ARG A 22 -16.10 -2.49 -11.17
CA ARG A 22 -16.40 -3.86 -11.62
C ARG A 22 -15.15 -4.62 -12.06
N ARG A 23 -14.10 -3.89 -12.43
CA ARG A 23 -12.80 -4.41 -12.86
C ARG A 23 -11.84 -4.44 -11.69
N ALA A 24 -10.91 -5.38 -11.70
CA ALA A 24 -9.73 -5.28 -10.87
C ALA A 24 -8.88 -4.08 -11.31
N GLN A 25 -8.08 -3.54 -10.40
CA GLN A 25 -7.37 -2.29 -10.63
C GLN A 25 -5.94 -2.38 -10.09
N LEU A 26 -4.96 -2.01 -10.94
CA LEU A 26 -3.61 -1.69 -10.48
C LEU A 26 -3.47 -0.18 -10.38
N LEU A 27 -3.27 0.34 -9.17
CA LEU A 27 -2.93 1.73 -8.91
C LEU A 27 -1.42 1.88 -8.79
N TYR A 28 -0.84 2.81 -9.54
CA TYR A 28 0.58 3.16 -9.53
C TYR A 28 0.74 4.68 -9.53
N ALA A 29 1.73 5.20 -8.82
CA ALA A 29 2.11 6.61 -8.87
C ALA A 29 3.53 6.75 -9.40
N ILE A 30 3.73 7.62 -10.41
CA ILE A 30 5.07 7.99 -10.88
C ILE A 30 5.73 8.88 -9.84
N GLU A 31 4.95 9.79 -9.25
CA GLU A 31 5.36 10.77 -8.25
C GLU A 31 4.30 10.86 -7.15
N GLY A 32 4.72 11.24 -5.96
CA GLY A 32 3.87 11.33 -4.78
C GLY A 32 3.56 9.97 -4.15
N VAL A 33 2.70 9.95 -3.15
CA VAL A 33 2.32 8.74 -2.41
C VAL A 33 0.81 8.65 -2.33
N MET A 34 0.27 7.48 -2.61
CA MET A 34 -1.14 7.19 -2.39
C MET A 34 -1.33 6.41 -1.09
N HIS A 35 -2.29 6.82 -0.28
CA HIS A 35 -2.82 6.04 0.83
C HIS A 35 -4.16 5.48 0.41
N VAL A 36 -4.20 4.18 0.14
CA VAL A 36 -5.40 3.45 -0.27
C VAL A 36 -5.98 2.75 0.95
N GLN A 37 -7.28 2.89 1.18
CA GLN A 37 -7.97 2.29 2.32
C GLN A 37 -9.22 1.57 1.85
N SER A 38 -9.50 0.42 2.46
CA SER A 38 -10.76 -0.31 2.34
C SER A 38 -11.23 -0.77 3.73
N ASP A 39 -12.39 -1.40 3.81
CA ASP A 39 -12.79 -2.04 5.06
C ASP A 39 -11.85 -3.22 5.35
N GLY A 40 -11.16 -3.14 6.50
CA GLY A 40 -10.21 -4.17 6.96
C GLY A 40 -8.78 -4.08 6.45
N ALA A 41 -8.42 -3.15 5.55
CA ALA A 41 -7.03 -3.01 5.09
C ALA A 41 -6.66 -1.58 4.66
N SER A 42 -5.38 -1.27 4.77
CA SER A 42 -4.80 0.00 4.34
C SER A 42 -3.44 -0.25 3.70
N TRP A 43 -3.17 0.43 2.58
CA TRP A 43 -1.93 0.32 1.81
C TRP A 43 -1.31 1.69 1.62
N ILE A 44 -0.01 1.79 1.81
CA ILE A 44 0.79 2.96 1.41
C ILE A 44 1.52 2.60 0.13
N VAL A 45 1.30 3.38 -0.93
CA VAL A 45 1.80 3.12 -2.28
C VAL A 45 2.76 4.24 -2.70
N PRO A 46 4.07 4.05 -2.49
CA PRO A 46 5.10 4.97 -2.96
C PRO A 46 5.42 4.75 -4.45
N PRO A 47 6.20 5.65 -5.10
CA PRO A 47 6.46 5.63 -6.55
C PRO A 47 7.08 4.36 -7.13
N THR A 48 7.69 3.51 -6.32
CA THR A 48 8.29 2.23 -6.78
C THR A 48 7.36 1.04 -6.59
N ARG A 49 6.11 1.27 -6.19
CA ARG A 49 5.15 0.23 -5.83
C ARG A 49 3.79 0.49 -6.47
N GLY A 50 3.07 -0.59 -6.77
CA GLY A 50 1.67 -0.52 -7.17
C GLY A 50 0.80 -1.27 -6.17
N VAL A 51 -0.46 -0.90 -6.06
CA VAL A 51 -1.45 -1.70 -5.34
C VAL A 51 -2.43 -2.31 -6.33
N TRP A 52 -2.53 -3.63 -6.24
CA TRP A 52 -3.56 -4.41 -6.92
C TRP A 52 -4.79 -4.46 -6.04
N LEU A 53 -5.94 -4.05 -6.56
CA LEU A 53 -7.24 -4.10 -5.91
C LEU A 53 -8.16 -5.07 -6.66
N GLU A 54 -8.82 -5.93 -5.92
CA GLU A 54 -9.80 -6.87 -6.46
C GLU A 54 -10.99 -6.14 -7.07
N ALA A 55 -11.62 -6.76 -8.05
CA ALA A 55 -12.89 -6.28 -8.58
C ALA A 55 -13.96 -6.23 -7.49
N GLY A 56 -14.71 -5.14 -7.43
CA GLY A 56 -15.79 -4.92 -6.47
C GLY A 56 -15.36 -4.48 -5.07
N LEU A 57 -14.07 -4.33 -4.79
CA LEU A 57 -13.59 -3.84 -3.49
C LEU A 57 -13.94 -2.36 -3.31
N ASP A 58 -14.69 -2.03 -2.25
CA ASP A 58 -14.93 -0.65 -1.84
C ASP A 58 -13.62 -0.07 -1.26
N HIS A 59 -13.15 1.03 -1.86
CA HIS A 59 -11.91 1.66 -1.45
C HIS A 59 -11.94 3.18 -1.64
N MET A 60 -11.08 3.85 -0.88
CA MET A 60 -10.83 5.29 -1.00
C MET A 60 -9.33 5.53 -1.17
N VAL A 61 -8.97 6.69 -1.74
CA VAL A 61 -7.56 7.04 -1.96
C VAL A 61 -7.31 8.47 -1.47
N GLN A 62 -6.30 8.63 -0.63
CA GLN A 62 -5.80 9.94 -0.20
C GLN A 62 -4.43 10.19 -0.82
N MET A 63 -4.26 11.38 -1.40
CA MET A 63 -3.01 11.79 -2.04
C MET A 63 -2.08 12.50 -1.06
N SER A 64 -0.81 12.17 -1.09
CA SER A 64 0.25 12.77 -0.27
C SER A 64 1.40 13.24 -1.16
N GLY A 65 1.62 14.54 -1.23
CA GLY A 65 2.35 15.21 -2.32
C GLY A 65 1.49 15.36 -3.57
N ASN A 66 2.05 15.96 -4.61
CA ASN A 66 1.44 15.93 -5.94
C ASN A 66 1.57 14.51 -6.48
N VAL A 67 0.48 13.90 -6.87
CA VAL A 67 0.46 12.50 -7.31
C VAL A 67 0.19 12.43 -8.81
N GLU A 68 1.14 11.86 -9.54
CA GLU A 68 1.00 11.47 -10.93
C GLU A 68 0.56 10.02 -11.01
N MET A 69 -0.74 9.79 -10.99
CA MET A 69 -1.33 8.46 -10.95
C MET A 69 -1.43 7.83 -12.34
N ARG A 70 -1.15 6.56 -12.39
CA ARG A 70 -1.46 5.66 -13.51
C ARG A 70 -2.29 4.51 -12.98
N THR A 71 -3.37 4.20 -13.66
CA THR A 71 -4.23 3.09 -13.25
C THR A 71 -4.49 2.16 -14.43
N VAL A 72 -4.44 0.86 -14.16
CA VAL A 72 -4.76 -0.18 -15.14
C VAL A 72 -5.98 -0.94 -14.62
N PHE A 73 -7.02 -1.00 -15.43
CA PHE A 73 -8.25 -1.75 -15.16
C PHE A 73 -8.23 -3.07 -15.91
N VAL A 74 -8.53 -4.15 -15.21
CA VAL A 74 -8.50 -5.51 -15.78
C VAL A 74 -9.85 -6.20 -15.55
N GLU A 75 -10.46 -6.70 -16.62
CA GLU A 75 -11.69 -7.49 -16.52
C GLU A 75 -11.45 -8.78 -15.74
N PRO A 76 -12.36 -9.17 -14.84
CA PRO A 76 -12.30 -10.46 -14.18
C PRO A 76 -12.22 -11.59 -15.22
N GLY A 77 -11.24 -12.49 -15.05
CA GLY A 77 -11.03 -13.60 -15.98
C GLY A 77 -10.26 -13.26 -17.26
N ALA A 78 -9.75 -12.03 -17.41
CA ALA A 78 -8.93 -11.65 -18.56
C ALA A 78 -7.63 -12.45 -18.68
N VAL A 79 -7.07 -12.86 -17.56
CA VAL A 79 -5.87 -13.71 -17.46
C VAL A 79 -6.00 -14.62 -16.24
N GLU A 80 -5.52 -15.85 -16.36
CA GLU A 80 -5.33 -16.76 -15.25
C GLU A 80 -4.16 -16.29 -14.36
N HIS A 81 -4.26 -16.53 -13.06
CA HIS A 81 -3.18 -16.27 -12.09
C HIS A 81 -2.91 -14.80 -11.70
N LEU A 82 -3.78 -13.85 -12.01
CA LEU A 82 -3.73 -12.53 -11.36
C LEU A 82 -3.86 -12.67 -9.84
N PRO A 83 -3.31 -11.72 -9.04
CA PRO A 83 -3.46 -11.79 -7.59
C PRO A 83 -4.92 -11.93 -7.18
N GLY A 84 -5.26 -13.05 -6.52
CA GLY A 84 -6.62 -13.35 -6.07
C GLY A 84 -7.05 -12.57 -4.82
N ARG A 85 -6.23 -11.63 -4.36
CA ARG A 85 -6.51 -10.72 -3.25
C ARG A 85 -5.78 -9.39 -3.45
N SER A 86 -6.31 -8.34 -2.84
CA SER A 86 -5.68 -7.03 -2.86
C SER A 86 -4.32 -7.05 -2.15
N CYS A 87 -3.30 -6.53 -2.82
CA CYS A 87 -1.91 -6.61 -2.36
C CYS A 87 -1.05 -5.50 -3.00
N VAL A 88 0.11 -5.24 -2.40
CA VAL A 88 1.11 -4.38 -3.01
C VAL A 88 2.07 -5.22 -3.84
N VAL A 89 2.36 -4.74 -5.03
CA VAL A 89 3.30 -5.36 -5.97
C VAL A 89 4.50 -4.45 -6.20
N GLU A 90 5.65 -5.06 -6.43
CA GLU A 90 6.85 -4.33 -6.86
C GLU A 90 6.71 -3.90 -8.33
N VAL A 91 6.96 -2.61 -8.60
CA VAL A 91 6.95 -2.07 -9.96
C VAL A 91 8.39 -1.88 -10.41
N HIS A 92 8.95 -2.93 -11.04
CA HIS A 92 10.29 -2.88 -11.62
C HIS A 92 10.30 -2.09 -12.95
N PRO A 93 11.47 -1.72 -13.50
CA PRO A 93 11.55 -0.80 -14.66
C PRO A 93 10.70 -1.23 -15.88
N LEU A 94 10.69 -2.52 -16.25
CA LEU A 94 9.88 -2.98 -17.40
C LEU A 94 8.39 -2.80 -17.13
N LEU A 95 7.89 -3.22 -15.95
CA LEU A 95 6.48 -3.05 -15.61
C LEU A 95 6.09 -1.57 -15.57
N ARG A 96 6.97 -0.70 -15.06
CA ARG A 96 6.78 0.76 -15.08
C ARG A 96 6.56 1.28 -16.49
N GLU A 97 7.47 0.97 -17.43
CA GLU A 97 7.37 1.45 -18.81
C GLU A 97 6.14 0.89 -19.52
N LEU A 98 5.74 -0.35 -19.24
CA LEU A 98 4.50 -0.92 -19.75
C LEU A 98 3.26 -0.20 -19.24
N ILE A 99 3.22 0.14 -17.95
CA ILE A 99 2.11 0.93 -17.36
C ILE A 99 2.04 2.32 -18.01
N LEU A 100 3.18 2.98 -18.23
CA LEU A 100 3.23 4.29 -18.89
C LEU A 100 2.74 4.21 -20.33
N ALA A 101 3.21 3.23 -21.09
CA ALA A 101 2.79 3.04 -22.46
C ALA A 101 1.31 2.60 -22.61
N ALA A 102 0.77 1.92 -21.61
CA ALA A 102 -0.62 1.45 -21.63
C ALA A 102 -1.65 2.59 -21.63
N VAL A 103 -1.29 3.76 -21.10
CA VAL A 103 -2.18 4.94 -21.04
C VAL A 103 -2.52 5.45 -22.45
N ASP A 104 -1.59 5.32 -23.40
CA ASP A 104 -1.76 5.78 -24.78
C ASP A 104 -2.42 4.72 -25.69
N VAL A 105 -2.77 3.56 -25.16
CA VAL A 105 -3.41 2.48 -25.93
C VAL A 105 -4.90 2.80 -26.10
N PRO A 106 -5.42 2.84 -27.35
CA PRO A 106 -6.84 3.05 -27.61
C PRO A 106 -7.69 1.96 -26.94
N LEU A 107 -8.92 2.31 -26.53
CA LEU A 107 -9.83 1.35 -25.91
C LEU A 107 -10.26 0.20 -26.83
N ASP A 108 -10.20 0.39 -28.13
CA ASP A 108 -10.66 -0.53 -29.19
C ASP A 108 -9.50 -1.21 -29.96
N TYR A 109 -8.37 -1.43 -29.29
CA TYR A 109 -7.22 -2.09 -29.95
C TYR A 109 -7.55 -3.50 -30.46
N ALA A 110 -7.05 -3.81 -31.71
CA ALA A 110 -7.31 -5.08 -32.33
C ALA A 110 -6.55 -6.25 -31.70
N PRO A 111 -7.16 -7.43 -31.55
CA PRO A 111 -6.45 -8.65 -31.16
C PRO A 111 -5.23 -8.92 -32.02
N GLY A 112 -4.10 -9.33 -31.46
CA GLY A 112 -2.84 -9.58 -32.15
C GLY A 112 -2.08 -8.34 -32.59
N SER A 113 -2.61 -7.13 -32.34
CA SER A 113 -1.91 -5.88 -32.61
C SER A 113 -0.76 -5.64 -31.62
N ARG A 114 0.12 -4.67 -31.95
CA ARG A 114 1.16 -4.20 -30.99
C ARG A 114 0.57 -3.82 -29.64
N HIS A 115 -0.61 -3.19 -29.64
CA HIS A 115 -1.30 -2.78 -28.40
C HIS A 115 -1.79 -3.99 -27.60
N ASP A 116 -2.34 -5.02 -28.27
CA ASP A 116 -2.73 -6.27 -27.58
C ASP A 116 -1.52 -6.98 -26.97
N HIS A 117 -0.39 -7.05 -27.70
CA HIS A 117 0.85 -7.63 -27.15
C HIS A 117 1.38 -6.84 -25.96
N LEU A 118 1.33 -5.49 -25.99
CA LEU A 118 1.72 -4.64 -24.87
C LEU A 118 0.87 -4.94 -23.63
N MET A 119 -0.47 -4.98 -23.78
CA MET A 119 -1.38 -5.24 -22.68
C MET A 119 -1.21 -6.65 -22.10
N ARG A 120 -0.97 -7.66 -22.94
CA ARG A 120 -0.68 -9.03 -22.49
C ARG A 120 0.63 -9.12 -21.72
N LEU A 121 1.69 -8.45 -22.20
CA LEU A 121 2.96 -8.41 -21.51
C LEU A 121 2.83 -7.69 -20.16
N LEU A 122 2.11 -6.56 -20.11
CA LEU A 122 1.81 -5.85 -18.87
C LEU A 122 1.17 -6.78 -17.83
N LEU A 123 0.15 -7.55 -18.23
CA LEU A 123 -0.52 -8.49 -17.33
C LEU A 123 0.41 -9.63 -16.87
N ALA A 124 1.27 -10.13 -17.75
CA ALA A 124 2.26 -11.14 -17.40
C ALA A 124 3.25 -10.61 -16.34
N GLU A 125 3.71 -9.36 -16.50
CA GLU A 125 4.60 -8.72 -15.54
C GLU A 125 3.91 -8.43 -14.19
N VAL A 126 2.62 -8.04 -14.18
CA VAL A 126 1.82 -7.90 -12.95
C VAL A 126 1.70 -9.24 -12.22
N THR A 127 1.48 -10.33 -12.96
CA THR A 127 1.36 -11.68 -12.38
C THR A 127 2.69 -12.16 -11.80
N ALA A 128 3.81 -11.83 -12.43
CA ALA A 128 5.16 -12.22 -12.00
C ALA A 128 5.72 -11.32 -10.88
N ALA A 129 5.11 -10.14 -10.65
CA ALA A 129 5.63 -9.16 -9.72
C ALA A 129 5.65 -9.68 -8.27
N PRO A 130 6.74 -9.47 -7.52
CA PRO A 130 6.81 -9.83 -6.11
C PRO A 130 5.73 -9.13 -5.29
N LEU A 131 5.03 -9.89 -4.45
CA LEU A 131 4.05 -9.36 -3.50
C LEU A 131 4.76 -8.85 -2.25
N LEU A 132 4.43 -7.63 -1.85
CA LEU A 132 5.08 -6.97 -0.72
C LEU A 132 4.14 -6.83 0.47
N PRO A 133 4.63 -7.00 1.71
CA PRO A 133 3.82 -6.87 2.92
C PRO A 133 3.58 -5.38 3.30
N LEU A 134 3.21 -4.55 2.31
CA LEU A 134 2.96 -3.11 2.48
C LEU A 134 1.48 -2.81 2.74
N TYR A 135 0.82 -3.67 3.50
CA TYR A 135 -0.55 -3.46 3.95
C TYR A 135 -0.62 -3.46 5.47
N LEU A 136 -1.56 -2.72 6.02
CA LEU A 136 -1.85 -2.71 7.45
C LEU A 136 -3.26 -3.27 7.65
N PRO A 137 -3.40 -4.49 8.19
CA PRO A 137 -4.71 -5.06 8.46
C PRO A 137 -5.36 -4.36 9.66
N TRP A 138 -6.65 -4.02 9.54
CA TRP A 138 -7.43 -3.42 10.63
C TRP A 138 -8.31 -4.47 11.28
N PRO A 139 -8.37 -4.49 12.64
CA PRO A 139 -9.29 -5.39 13.33
C PRO A 139 -10.74 -4.89 13.22
N HIS A 140 -11.68 -5.81 13.26
CA HIS A 140 -13.13 -5.49 13.29
C HIS A 140 -13.61 -5.16 14.71
N ASP A 141 -12.99 -5.71 15.77
CA ASP A 141 -13.31 -5.38 17.17
C ASP A 141 -13.03 -3.89 17.43
N ALA A 142 -14.07 -3.14 17.78
CA ALA A 142 -14.00 -1.70 17.97
C ALA A 142 -12.94 -1.26 18.98
N ARG A 143 -12.68 -2.05 20.03
CA ARG A 143 -11.70 -1.76 21.07
C ARG A 143 -10.26 -1.87 20.52
N LEU A 144 -10.00 -2.90 19.71
CA LEU A 144 -8.72 -3.07 19.02
C LEU A 144 -8.53 -2.00 17.94
N ARG A 145 -9.61 -1.64 17.24
CA ARG A 145 -9.60 -0.59 16.23
C ARG A 145 -9.23 0.78 16.84
N THR A 146 -9.79 1.13 18.00
CA THR A 146 -9.42 2.34 18.74
C THR A 146 -7.92 2.39 19.07
N ILE A 147 -7.33 1.24 19.45
CA ILE A 147 -5.87 1.16 19.67
C ILE A 147 -5.10 1.41 18.36
N CYS A 148 -5.54 0.80 17.27
CA CYS A 148 -4.92 0.98 15.95
C CYS A 148 -4.98 2.44 15.50
N ASP A 149 -6.14 3.09 15.60
CA ASP A 149 -6.36 4.49 15.25
C ASP A 149 -5.43 5.41 16.06
N ALA A 150 -5.34 5.20 17.37
CA ALA A 150 -4.46 5.98 18.23
C ALA A 150 -2.98 5.80 17.90
N LEU A 151 -2.53 4.57 17.57
CA LEU A 151 -1.14 4.28 17.20
C LEU A 151 -0.78 4.82 15.82
N VAL A 152 -1.74 4.93 14.91
CA VAL A 152 -1.54 5.57 13.60
C VAL A 152 -1.49 7.09 13.73
N ALA A 153 -2.30 7.67 14.61
CA ALA A 153 -2.29 9.11 14.88
C ALA A 153 -1.03 9.57 15.64
N ALA A 154 -0.46 8.71 16.51
CA ALA A 154 0.75 8.97 17.29
C ALA A 154 1.72 7.77 17.21
N PRO A 155 2.50 7.65 16.11
CA PRO A 155 3.36 6.50 15.89
C PRO A 155 4.54 6.40 16.86
N ASP A 156 4.93 7.50 17.50
CA ASP A 156 5.95 7.60 18.53
C ASP A 156 5.45 7.17 19.94
N ASP A 157 4.16 6.89 20.10
CA ASP A 157 3.61 6.45 21.38
C ASP A 157 4.43 5.30 21.98
N LEU A 158 4.82 5.43 23.25
CA LEU A 158 5.67 4.46 23.95
C LEU A 158 4.90 3.53 24.89
N ARG A 159 3.58 3.69 25.00
CA ARG A 159 2.75 2.85 25.88
C ARG A 159 2.97 1.36 25.62
N THR A 160 3.04 0.63 26.70
CA THR A 160 3.19 -0.82 26.72
C THR A 160 1.88 -1.52 26.29
N VAL A 161 1.97 -2.79 26.00
CA VAL A 161 0.78 -3.61 25.69
C VAL A 161 -0.20 -3.66 26.89
N ALA A 162 0.32 -3.62 28.12
CA ALA A 162 -0.49 -3.63 29.34
C ALA A 162 -1.32 -2.33 29.49
N GLU A 163 -0.69 -1.19 29.24
CA GLU A 163 -1.36 0.12 29.25
C GLU A 163 -2.43 0.20 28.16
N TRP A 164 -2.14 -0.27 26.95
CA TRP A 164 -3.12 -0.31 25.87
C TRP A 164 -4.28 -1.26 26.17
N ALA A 165 -4.02 -2.41 26.79
CA ALA A 165 -5.07 -3.33 27.23
C ALA A 165 -5.97 -2.68 28.29
N GLY A 166 -5.37 -1.94 29.24
CA GLY A 166 -6.11 -1.16 30.25
C GLY A 166 -7.02 -0.09 29.62
N ILE A 167 -6.48 0.69 28.65
CA ILE A 167 -7.26 1.72 27.93
C ILE A 167 -8.45 1.10 27.20
N ALA A 168 -8.26 -0.06 26.58
CA ALA A 168 -9.30 -0.77 25.86
C ALA A 168 -10.26 -1.57 26.77
N GLY A 169 -10.03 -1.60 28.08
CA GLY A 169 -10.86 -2.36 29.02
C GLY A 169 -10.80 -3.88 28.84
N ILE A 170 -9.67 -4.42 28.38
CA ILE A 170 -9.46 -5.84 28.11
C ILE A 170 -8.18 -6.37 28.75
N SER A 171 -8.08 -7.70 28.90
CA SER A 171 -6.82 -8.28 29.38
C SER A 171 -5.75 -8.29 28.27
N VAL A 172 -4.47 -8.29 28.67
CA VAL A 172 -3.32 -8.45 27.73
C VAL A 172 -3.46 -9.71 26.88
N ARG A 173 -3.94 -10.82 27.45
CA ARG A 173 -4.21 -12.07 26.74
C ARG A 173 -5.29 -11.88 25.66
N THR A 174 -6.35 -11.15 25.97
CA THR A 174 -7.45 -10.85 25.04
C THR A 174 -6.93 -9.98 23.89
N LEU A 175 -6.12 -8.96 24.20
CA LEU A 175 -5.51 -8.09 23.20
C LEU A 175 -4.64 -8.91 22.21
N HIS A 176 -3.69 -9.70 22.73
CA HIS A 176 -2.82 -10.52 21.87
C HIS A 176 -3.61 -11.50 20.99
N ARG A 177 -4.59 -12.20 21.55
CA ARG A 177 -5.44 -13.13 20.81
C ARG A 177 -6.27 -12.43 19.74
N GLY A 178 -6.83 -11.26 20.07
CA GLY A 178 -7.62 -10.45 19.15
C GLY A 178 -6.80 -9.97 17.96
N PHE A 179 -5.63 -9.37 18.20
CA PHE A 179 -4.73 -8.96 17.13
C PHE A 179 -4.34 -10.14 16.22
N GLN A 180 -3.90 -11.27 16.81
CA GLN A 180 -3.50 -12.43 16.02
C GLN A 180 -4.65 -13.00 15.19
N ARG A 181 -5.86 -13.08 15.74
CA ARG A 181 -7.04 -13.63 15.06
C ARG A 181 -7.52 -12.74 13.93
N GLU A 182 -7.59 -11.42 14.17
CA GLU A 182 -8.26 -10.50 13.24
C GLU A 182 -7.31 -9.86 12.22
N THR A 183 -6.03 -9.73 12.57
CA THR A 183 -5.06 -9.11 11.67
C THR A 183 -4.02 -10.08 11.11
N GLY A 184 -3.98 -11.32 11.63
CA GLY A 184 -2.89 -12.25 11.32
C GLY A 184 -1.54 -11.86 11.94
N LEU A 185 -1.48 -10.71 12.64
CA LEU A 185 -0.26 -10.17 13.26
C LEU A 185 -0.42 -10.10 14.77
N GLY A 186 0.67 -10.38 15.51
CA GLY A 186 0.72 -10.03 16.92
C GLY A 186 0.83 -8.49 17.09
N PHE A 187 0.31 -7.95 18.20
CA PHE A 187 0.28 -6.51 18.47
C PHE A 187 1.62 -5.78 18.20
N ARG A 188 2.74 -6.35 18.66
CA ARG A 188 4.07 -5.76 18.45
C ARG A 188 4.41 -5.66 16.95
N ARG A 189 4.15 -6.71 16.17
CA ARG A 189 4.40 -6.74 14.72
C ARG A 189 3.49 -5.76 13.99
N TRP A 190 2.23 -5.69 14.36
CA TRP A 190 1.28 -4.75 13.80
C TRP A 190 1.76 -3.30 14.01
N ARG A 191 2.15 -2.96 15.26
CA ARG A 191 2.66 -1.64 15.61
C ARG A 191 3.96 -1.29 14.87
N GLU A 192 4.89 -2.23 14.74
CA GLU A 192 6.13 -2.06 13.98
C GLU A 192 5.82 -1.81 12.49
N GLN A 193 4.89 -2.55 11.91
CA GLN A 193 4.45 -2.39 10.53
C GLN A 193 3.74 -1.05 10.29
N ALA A 194 2.88 -0.62 11.22
CA ALA A 194 2.24 0.68 11.16
C ALA A 194 3.26 1.82 11.14
N ARG A 195 4.24 1.81 12.06
CA ARG A 195 5.34 2.79 12.09
C ARG A 195 6.11 2.85 10.79
N LEU A 196 6.43 1.69 10.22
CA LEU A 196 7.14 1.60 8.95
C LEU A 196 6.36 2.20 7.78
N LEU A 197 5.09 1.84 7.64
CA LEU A 197 4.25 2.31 6.55
C LEU A 197 4.02 3.83 6.63
N LEU A 198 3.83 4.36 7.86
CA LEU A 198 3.71 5.81 8.07
C LEU A 198 5.02 6.54 7.76
N ALA A 199 6.17 5.96 8.14
CA ALA A 199 7.48 6.50 7.82
C ALA A 199 7.73 6.56 6.30
N LEU A 200 7.27 5.57 5.53
CA LEU A 200 7.39 5.58 4.06
C LEU A 200 6.76 6.83 3.44
N LYS A 201 5.59 7.24 3.94
CA LYS A 201 4.90 8.44 3.46
C LYS A 201 5.76 9.70 3.60
N ARG A 202 6.44 9.86 4.74
CA ARG A 202 7.30 11.02 5.03
C ARG A 202 8.62 10.97 4.25
N LEU A 203 9.21 9.79 4.16
CA LEU A 203 10.44 9.58 3.37
C LEU A 203 10.22 9.89 1.89
N ALA A 204 9.07 9.53 1.32
CA ALA A 204 8.71 9.83 -0.05
C ALA A 204 8.56 11.34 -0.33
N HIS A 205 8.32 12.15 0.71
CA HIS A 205 8.37 13.61 0.63
C HIS A 205 9.77 14.20 0.83
N GLY A 206 10.81 13.37 0.86
CA GLY A 206 12.19 13.81 1.00
C GLY A 206 12.57 14.22 2.43
N GLU A 207 11.76 13.89 3.44
CA GLU A 207 12.11 14.18 4.82
C GLU A 207 13.36 13.39 5.26
N LYS A 208 14.18 14.01 6.11
CA LYS A 208 15.43 13.40 6.58
C LYS A 208 15.14 12.12 7.37
N VAL A 209 15.86 11.05 7.04
CA VAL A 209 15.72 9.73 7.69
C VAL A 209 15.82 9.81 9.20
N LEU A 210 16.70 10.66 9.75
CA LEU A 210 16.84 10.87 11.18
C LEU A 210 15.55 11.44 11.80
N THR A 211 14.99 12.49 11.22
CA THR A 211 13.73 13.11 11.70
C THR A 211 12.59 12.09 11.69
N VAL A 212 12.41 11.40 10.57
CA VAL A 212 11.37 10.37 10.44
C VAL A 212 11.57 9.26 11.47
N ALA A 213 12.80 8.80 11.69
CA ALA A 213 13.09 7.76 12.69
C ALA A 213 12.66 8.18 14.11
N MET A 214 13.05 9.38 14.53
CA MET A 214 12.73 9.90 15.87
C MET A 214 11.22 10.06 16.07
N ASP A 215 10.53 10.68 15.11
CA ASP A 215 9.09 10.92 15.15
C ASP A 215 8.24 9.64 15.05
N HIS A 216 8.86 8.51 14.68
CA HIS A 216 8.20 7.20 14.70
C HIS A 216 8.66 6.32 15.89
N GLY A 217 9.27 6.94 16.91
CA GLY A 217 9.62 6.30 18.19
C GLY A 217 10.80 5.35 18.10
N TYR A 218 11.74 5.56 17.17
CA TYR A 218 13.02 4.85 17.13
C TYR A 218 14.09 5.62 17.90
N SER A 219 14.92 4.90 18.64
CA SER A 219 16.00 5.51 19.45
C SER A 219 17.16 6.09 18.63
N SER A 220 17.26 5.74 17.35
CA SER A 220 18.28 6.24 16.43
C SER A 220 17.95 5.97 14.98
N GLN A 221 18.58 6.73 14.07
CA GLN A 221 18.52 6.48 12.62
C GLN A 221 19.02 5.08 12.27
N SER A 222 20.05 4.57 12.94
CA SER A 222 20.61 3.25 12.68
C SER A 222 19.62 2.13 13.05
N ALA A 223 18.92 2.26 14.20
CA ALA A 223 17.90 1.29 14.60
C ALA A 223 16.73 1.26 13.59
N PHE A 224 16.28 2.42 13.14
CA PHE A 224 15.27 2.54 12.09
C PHE A 224 15.73 1.93 10.78
N SER A 225 16.93 2.28 10.29
CA SER A 225 17.48 1.80 9.02
C SER A 225 17.68 0.29 9.01
N ALA A 226 18.14 -0.30 10.12
CA ALA A 226 18.29 -1.73 10.26
C ALA A 226 16.94 -2.47 10.17
N MET A 227 15.93 -1.93 10.85
CA MET A 227 14.58 -2.48 10.84
C MET A 227 13.93 -2.30 9.45
N PHE A 228 14.05 -1.13 8.83
CA PHE A 228 13.58 -0.83 7.48
C PHE A 228 14.18 -1.80 6.45
N LYS A 229 15.52 -1.99 6.48
CA LYS A 229 16.21 -2.94 5.61
C LYS A 229 15.74 -4.38 5.81
N ARG A 230 15.45 -4.79 7.05
CA ARG A 230 14.90 -6.13 7.34
C ARG A 230 13.52 -6.35 6.71
N HIS A 231 12.69 -5.30 6.60
CA HIS A 231 11.34 -5.39 6.04
C HIS A 231 11.31 -5.21 4.51
N PHE A 232 12.15 -4.35 3.97
CA PHE A 232 12.10 -3.95 2.56
C PHE A 232 13.32 -4.40 1.74
N GLY A 233 14.27 -5.08 2.34
CA GLY A 233 15.48 -5.57 1.68
C GLY A 233 16.56 -4.51 1.46
N VAL A 234 16.18 -3.22 1.43
CA VAL A 234 17.08 -2.08 1.18
C VAL A 234 16.97 -1.03 2.29
N PRO A 235 18.00 -0.20 2.51
CA PRO A 235 17.93 0.89 3.50
C PRO A 235 17.01 2.02 3.00
N PRO A 236 16.50 2.90 3.91
CA PRO A 236 15.62 4.01 3.55
C PRO A 236 16.17 4.92 2.45
N SER A 237 17.48 5.17 2.45
CA SER A 237 18.17 6.02 1.46
C SER A 237 18.19 5.45 0.03
N ALA A 238 18.02 4.14 -0.12
CA ALA A 238 18.00 3.46 -1.42
C ALA A 238 16.58 3.02 -1.84
N PHE A 239 15.57 3.30 -1.03
CA PHE A 239 14.21 2.83 -1.30
C PHE A 239 13.48 3.69 -2.35
N TYR A 240 13.89 4.96 -2.48
CA TYR A 240 13.34 5.94 -3.45
C TYR A 240 14.38 6.43 -4.47
N ALA A 241 15.54 5.79 -4.50
CA ALA A 241 16.62 6.10 -5.44
C ALA A 241 16.36 5.49 -6.83
#